data_92a90a5ebe454220a19a31f471fbecb5
#
_entry.id   92a90a5ebe454220a19a31f471fbecb5
#
_cell.length_a   1.000
_cell.length_b   1.000
_cell.length_c   1.000
_cell.angle_alpha   90.00
_cell.angle_beta   90.00
_cell.angle_gamma   90.00
#
_symmetry.space_group_name_H-M   'P 1'
#
loop_
_entity.id
_entity.type
_entity.pdbx_description
1 polymer ?
#
loop_
_entity_poly.entity_id
_entity_poly.type
_entity_poly.pdbx_seq_one_letter_code
_entity_poly.pdbx_strand_id
1 'polypeptide(L)'
;MNNDIIRLRIVTQNALIGKITKEVRGVYVRINENCISIYIVIDGDISTYWNEEIYEIGTDIISNFGEDYTIDENLFRIDYPKYLSFDNYICVYKRHEKYE
;
A
#
# COMPACT_ATOMS: atom_id res chain seq x y z
N MET A 1 22.83 2.16 0.85
CA MET A 1 21.39 2.41 0.83
C MET A 1 20.75 1.78 -0.40
N ASN A 2 19.63 1.16 -0.25
CA ASN A 2 18.97 0.46 -1.34
C ASN A 2 18.13 1.44 -2.16
N ASN A 3 18.54 1.67 -3.41
CA ASN A 3 17.81 2.57 -4.31
C ASN A 3 16.41 2.10 -4.61
N ASP A 4 16.15 0.80 -4.55
CA ASP A 4 14.83 0.24 -4.79
C ASP A 4 13.83 0.64 -3.69
N ILE A 5 14.30 0.76 -2.44
CA ILE A 5 13.45 1.20 -1.33
C ILE A 5 13.01 2.64 -1.54
N ILE A 6 13.94 3.52 -1.92
CA ILE A 6 13.64 4.92 -2.18
C ILE A 6 12.68 5.04 -3.36
N ARG A 7 12.97 4.33 -4.44
CA ARG A 7 12.12 4.33 -5.64
C ARG A 7 10.70 3.84 -5.29
N LEU A 8 10.61 2.76 -4.53
CA LEU A 8 9.32 2.17 -4.17
C LEU A 8 8.47 3.17 -3.38
N ARG A 9 9.05 3.90 -2.45
CA ARG A 9 8.31 4.91 -1.69
C ARG A 9 7.76 5.99 -2.60
N ILE A 10 8.60 6.53 -3.47
CA ILE A 10 8.22 7.63 -4.37
C ILE A 10 7.15 7.16 -5.36
N VAL A 11 7.38 6.02 -5.98
CA VAL A 11 6.45 5.46 -6.97
C VAL A 11 5.09 5.16 -6.33
N THR A 12 5.10 4.58 -5.13
CA THR A 12 3.86 4.25 -4.42
C THR A 12 3.09 5.52 -4.05
N GLN A 13 3.78 6.52 -3.51
CA GLN A 13 3.13 7.78 -3.15
C GLN A 13 2.50 8.45 -4.36
N ASN A 14 3.19 8.42 -5.50
CA ASN A 14 2.64 8.97 -6.75
C ASN A 14 1.41 8.19 -7.23
N ALA A 15 1.45 6.86 -7.12
CA ALA A 15 0.33 6.01 -7.52
C ALA A 15 -0.92 6.24 -6.66
N LEU A 16 -0.75 6.73 -5.43
CA LEU A 16 -1.85 6.98 -4.52
C LEU A 16 -2.51 8.35 -4.68
N ILE A 17 -1.88 9.26 -5.41
CA ILE A 17 -2.40 10.62 -5.55
C ILE A 17 -3.81 10.58 -6.17
N GLY A 18 -4.76 11.20 -5.47
CA GLY A 18 -6.16 11.27 -5.91
C GLY A 18 -6.95 9.99 -5.69
N LYS A 19 -6.39 8.98 -5.02
CA LYS A 19 -7.04 7.68 -4.87
C LYS A 19 -7.47 7.35 -3.45
N ILE A 20 -6.85 7.96 -2.46
CA ILE A 20 -7.12 7.65 -1.06
C ILE A 20 -8.52 8.13 -0.68
N THR A 21 -9.33 7.22 -0.14
CA THR A 21 -10.66 7.51 0.39
C THR A 21 -10.61 7.42 1.91
N LYS A 22 -11.65 7.93 2.59
CA LYS A 22 -11.64 8.09 4.05
C LYS A 22 -11.54 6.78 4.82
N GLU A 23 -11.94 5.67 4.22
CA GLU A 23 -11.90 4.35 4.87
C GLU A 23 -10.51 3.72 4.87
N VAL A 24 -9.54 4.28 4.13
CA VAL A 24 -8.19 3.75 4.11
C VAL A 24 -7.46 4.18 5.38
N ARG A 25 -7.07 3.21 6.19
CA ARG A 25 -6.34 3.47 7.44
C ARG A 25 -4.84 3.58 7.21
N GLY A 26 -4.31 2.85 6.24
CA GLY A 26 -2.88 2.88 5.97
C GLY A 26 -2.53 2.14 4.70
N VAL A 27 -1.36 2.49 4.15
CA VAL A 27 -0.78 1.82 2.99
C VAL A 27 0.68 1.52 3.31
N TYR A 28 1.06 0.27 3.13
CA TYR A 28 2.38 -0.25 3.48
C TYR A 28 2.96 -0.98 2.31
N VAL A 29 4.26 -0.84 2.10
CA VAL A 29 4.94 -1.49 0.99
C VAL A 29 6.22 -2.15 1.46
N ARG A 30 6.64 -3.16 0.72
CA ARG A 30 7.88 -3.88 0.99
C ARG A 30 8.44 -4.38 -0.33
N ILE A 31 9.76 -4.42 -0.42
CA ILE A 31 10.43 -5.10 -1.52
C ILE A 31 11.41 -6.11 -0.91
N ASN A 32 11.34 -7.34 -1.39
CA ASN A 32 12.23 -8.42 -0.97
C ASN A 32 12.73 -9.08 -2.25
N GLU A 33 14.01 -8.90 -2.53
CA GLU A 33 14.60 -9.24 -3.82
C GLU A 33 13.83 -8.47 -4.91
N ASN A 34 13.25 -9.15 -5.88
CA ASN A 34 12.47 -8.50 -6.94
C ASN A 34 10.96 -8.64 -6.73
N CYS A 35 10.54 -8.99 -5.52
CA CYS A 35 9.13 -9.16 -5.20
C CYS A 35 8.64 -7.98 -4.35
N ILE A 36 7.71 -7.21 -4.91
CA ILE A 36 7.11 -6.06 -4.24
C ILE A 36 5.79 -6.52 -3.63
N SER A 37 5.49 -6.07 -2.40
CA SER A 37 4.19 -6.30 -1.78
C SER A 37 3.60 -4.97 -1.36
N ILE A 38 2.30 -4.78 -1.63
CA ILE A 38 1.56 -3.61 -1.16
C ILE A 38 0.40 -4.09 -0.29
N TYR A 39 0.24 -3.45 0.87
CA TYR A 39 -0.85 -3.69 1.80
C TYR A 39 -1.66 -2.41 1.94
N ILE A 40 -2.96 -2.51 1.65
CA ILE A 40 -3.89 -1.41 1.88
C ILE A 40 -4.88 -1.87 2.94
N VAL A 41 -4.97 -1.10 4.04
CA VAL A 41 -5.80 -1.45 5.19
C VAL A 41 -7.05 -0.60 5.19
N ILE A 42 -8.20 -1.26 5.23
CA ILE A 42 -9.53 -0.65 5.12
C ILE A 42 -10.26 -0.79 6.46
N ASP A 43 -10.93 0.30 6.84
CA ASP A 43 -11.82 0.36 8.00
C ASP A 43 -13.25 0.11 7.49
N GLY A 44 -13.87 -0.98 7.94
CA GLY A 44 -15.18 -1.38 7.48
C GLY A 44 -15.12 -2.31 6.27
N ASP A 45 -16.24 -2.45 5.58
CA ASP A 45 -16.35 -3.36 4.44
C ASP A 45 -15.48 -2.89 3.27
N ILE A 46 -14.82 -3.85 2.64
CA ILE A 46 -14.00 -3.56 1.47
C ILE A 46 -14.93 -3.40 0.26
N SER A 47 -14.92 -2.21 -0.34
CA SER A 47 -15.80 -1.89 -1.45
C SER A 47 -15.34 -2.52 -2.76
N THR A 48 -16.26 -2.59 -3.72
CA THR A 48 -15.93 -2.99 -5.10
C THR A 48 -14.87 -2.07 -5.69
N TYR A 49 -14.95 -0.77 -5.37
CA TYR A 49 -13.94 0.20 -5.81
C TYR A 49 -12.53 -0.24 -5.41
N TRP A 50 -12.33 -0.61 -4.13
CA TRP A 50 -11.00 -1.00 -3.67
C TRP A 50 -10.55 -2.36 -4.19
N ASN A 51 -11.49 -3.29 -4.41
CA ASN A 51 -11.16 -4.58 -5.01
C ASN A 51 -10.60 -4.42 -6.43
N GLU A 52 -11.00 -3.37 -7.13
CA GLU A 52 -10.50 -3.07 -8.47
C GLU A 52 -9.30 -2.13 -8.44
N GLU A 53 -9.38 -1.08 -7.64
CA GLU A 53 -8.38 -0.01 -7.61
C GLU A 53 -7.01 -0.49 -7.15
N ILE A 54 -6.97 -1.49 -6.26
CA ILE A 54 -5.68 -2.00 -5.78
C ILE A 54 -4.83 -2.56 -6.93
N TYR A 55 -5.46 -3.16 -7.93
CA TYR A 55 -4.74 -3.71 -9.08
C TYR A 55 -4.25 -2.60 -10.01
N GLU A 56 -4.98 -1.52 -10.14
CA GLU A 56 -4.51 -0.36 -10.91
C GLU A 56 -3.33 0.31 -10.23
N ILE A 57 -3.39 0.46 -8.92
CA ILE A 57 -2.27 0.99 -8.14
C ILE A 57 -1.06 0.08 -8.29
N GLY A 58 -1.26 -1.24 -8.17
CA GLY A 58 -0.19 -2.21 -8.35
C GLY A 58 0.45 -2.14 -9.72
N THR A 59 -0.36 -1.98 -10.76
CA THR A 59 0.12 -1.84 -12.13
C THR A 59 0.97 -0.57 -12.29
N ASP A 60 0.51 0.54 -11.72
CA ASP A 60 1.28 1.79 -11.75
C ASP A 60 2.63 1.64 -11.05
N ILE A 61 2.66 0.94 -9.93
CA ILE A 61 3.89 0.71 -9.18
C ILE A 61 4.84 -0.15 -10.01
N ILE A 62 4.38 -1.32 -10.46
CA ILE A 62 5.26 -2.28 -11.12
C ILE A 62 5.79 -1.77 -12.45
N SER A 63 5.05 -0.87 -13.12
CA SER A 63 5.47 -0.31 -14.40
C SER A 63 6.74 0.53 -14.28
N ASN A 64 7.12 0.91 -13.06
CA ASN A 64 8.34 1.69 -12.79
C ASN A 64 9.54 0.81 -12.42
N PHE A 65 9.36 -0.50 -12.49
CA PHE A 65 10.43 -1.47 -12.18
C PHE A 65 10.69 -2.33 -13.40
N GLY A 66 11.81 -3.04 -13.40
CA GLY A 66 12.20 -3.89 -14.53
C GLY A 66 11.32 -5.14 -14.67
N GLU A 67 11.47 -5.83 -15.78
CA GLU A 67 10.67 -7.00 -16.12
C GLU A 67 10.83 -8.15 -15.12
N ASP A 68 11.93 -8.18 -14.38
CA ASP A 68 12.18 -9.22 -13.39
C ASP A 68 11.41 -9.04 -12.10
N TYR A 69 10.74 -7.89 -11.94
CA TYR A 69 10.02 -7.58 -10.71
C TYR A 69 8.58 -8.09 -10.79
N THR A 70 8.08 -8.51 -9.64
CA THR A 70 6.68 -8.90 -9.49
C THR A 70 6.05 -8.08 -8.36
N ILE A 71 4.72 -7.99 -8.35
CA ILE A 71 4.00 -7.29 -7.30
C ILE A 71 2.85 -8.15 -6.79
N ASP A 72 2.64 -8.06 -5.48
CA ASP A 72 1.64 -8.79 -4.73
C ASP A 72 0.75 -7.75 -4.05
N GLU A 73 -0.52 -7.72 -4.41
CA GLU A 73 -1.47 -6.71 -3.92
C GLU A 73 -2.39 -7.33 -2.86
N ASN A 74 -2.49 -6.68 -1.70
CA ASN A 74 -3.25 -7.23 -0.58
C ASN A 74 -4.13 -6.15 0.05
N LEU A 75 -5.43 -6.46 0.19
CA LEU A 75 -6.38 -5.64 0.94
C LEU A 75 -6.67 -6.32 2.26
N PHE A 76 -6.64 -5.55 3.35
CA PHE A 76 -6.97 -6.07 4.68
C PHE A 76 -8.06 -5.21 5.29
N ARG A 77 -9.04 -5.87 5.90
CA ARG A 77 -10.00 -5.20 6.76
C ARG A 77 -9.50 -5.29 8.19
N ILE A 78 -9.10 -4.16 8.76
CA ILE A 78 -8.74 -4.04 10.17
C ILE A 78 -9.42 -2.78 10.68
N ASP A 79 -10.52 -2.97 11.40
CA ASP A 79 -11.36 -1.86 11.82
C ASP A 79 -10.69 -1.03 12.92
N TYR A 80 -10.86 0.30 12.83
CA TYR A 80 -10.49 1.22 13.87
C TYR A 80 -11.31 0.89 15.14
N PRO A 81 -10.76 0.90 16.34
CA PRO A 81 -9.43 1.40 16.70
C PRO A 81 -8.34 0.33 16.84
N LYS A 82 -8.49 -0.83 16.23
CA LYS A 82 -7.49 -1.87 16.32
C LYS A 82 -6.16 -1.36 15.80
N TYR A 83 -5.08 -1.63 16.53
CA TYR A 83 -3.76 -1.13 16.20
C TYR A 83 -3.20 -1.80 14.93
N LEU A 84 -2.56 -0.99 14.07
CA LEU A 84 -1.91 -1.50 12.87
C LEU A 84 -0.43 -1.70 13.13
N SER A 85 0.09 -2.89 12.83
CA SER A 85 1.50 -3.19 12.95
C SER A 85 1.92 -4.14 11.83
N PHE A 86 2.82 -3.67 10.98
CA PHE A 86 3.35 -4.46 9.87
C PHE A 86 4.88 -4.35 9.90
N ASP A 87 5.51 -5.31 10.57
CA ASP A 87 6.96 -5.34 10.71
C ASP A 87 7.62 -5.51 9.34
N ASN A 88 8.74 -4.83 9.14
CA ASN A 88 9.53 -4.88 7.92
C ASN A 88 8.84 -4.27 6.69
N TYR A 89 7.71 -3.56 6.90
CA TYR A 89 7.06 -2.81 5.84
C TYR A 89 7.30 -1.32 6.00
N ILE A 90 7.25 -0.60 4.89
CA ILE A 90 7.39 0.85 4.86
C ILE A 90 6.00 1.46 4.83
N CYS A 91 5.68 2.31 5.80
CA CYS A 91 4.41 3.03 5.80
C CYS A 91 4.53 4.22 4.85
N VAL A 92 3.73 4.24 3.79
CA VAL A 92 3.71 5.33 2.82
C VAL A 92 2.52 6.26 3.00
N TYR A 93 1.50 5.80 3.71
CA TYR A 93 0.33 6.60 4.07
C TYR A 93 -0.26 6.05 5.37
N LYS A 94 -0.66 6.95 6.26
CA LYS A 94 -1.38 6.57 7.48
C LYS A 94 -2.42 7.64 7.79
N ARG A 95 -3.68 7.20 7.96
CA ARG A 95 -4.77 8.09 8.31
C ARG A 95 -4.56 8.65 9.72
N HIS A 96 -4.90 9.92 9.91
CA HIS A 96 -4.89 10.47 11.26
C HIS A 96 -5.99 9.81 12.09
N GLU A 97 -5.59 9.20 13.20
CA GLU A 97 -6.52 8.49 14.08
C GLU A 97 -6.21 8.87 15.53
N LYS A 98 -7.27 8.91 16.35
CA LYS A 98 -7.10 9.16 17.78
C LYS A 98 -7.17 7.85 18.53
N TYR A 99 -6.16 7.61 19.35
CA TYR A 99 -6.15 6.49 20.29
C TYR A 99 -6.20 7.09 21.70
N GLU A 100 -7.10 6.57 22.53
CA GLU A 100 -7.23 7.01 23.92
C GLU A 100 -6.69 5.97 24.86
#